data_6157e38165a5117d1df25775e9c7b6f3
#
_entry.id   6157e38165a5117d1df25775e9c7b6f3
#
_cell.length_a   1.000
_cell.length_b   1.000
_cell.length_c   1.000
_cell.angle_alpha   90.00
_cell.angle_beta   90.00
_cell.angle_gamma   90.00
#
_symmetry.space_group_name_H-M   'P 1'
#
loop_
_entity.id
_entity.type
_entity.pdbx_description
1 polymer ?
#
loop_
_entity_poly.entity_id
_entity_poly.type
_entity_poly.pdbx_seq_one_letter_code
_entity_poly.pdbx_strand_id
1 'polypeptide(L)'
;MKLTEKFVLAMALVVTLAVSVGGTILLAVQFQASFQNAVAQDSSRHILARYSLESKVLADRLKGVAFSRENLAKYADQLCSYTADERMRVTDADGQVVFSNLTDSPALAEDSYQVCRTGEQYLLYFQSATSVGGSRFRLVSAYDVTHLYRERQRQFWVFLGIQGVVLAGTMLAAWRISRAITKPLRVLGQVSQEIAAGDYDRRTGLDTGDEIGAFSQSFDRMVDALQREMEHRTAFVADFSHELKTPMTSLIGYADLLRTRQLSEDEKFRYANAIYKNGKRLETLSTRMLSLLHLSSTPLELTPVDVPKLGKRLGQLFPAGTLTVRLEPAQVLGEAELLLTLLRNLVENGQKASSGTPVAVIGVRDGEGYRFSVLDQGSGMTPEQVARATEPFYKGDRSRSGGGFGIGLSLCQRICQRHGTALAFESEPGVGTTVSFWLEVCDG
;
A
#
# COMPACT_ATOMS: atom_id res chain seq x y z
N MET A 1 -4.91 15.05 -16.78
CA MET A 1 -5.44 15.05 -15.39
C MET A 1 -4.71 13.99 -14.58
N LYS A 2 -4.15 14.39 -13.44
CA LYS A 2 -3.48 13.48 -12.50
C LYS A 2 -4.53 12.57 -11.84
N LEU A 3 -4.13 11.38 -11.39
CA LEU A 3 -5.04 10.41 -10.76
C LEU A 3 -5.87 11.03 -9.62
N THR A 4 -5.24 11.91 -8.84
CA THR A 4 -5.86 12.68 -7.77
C THR A 4 -6.98 13.60 -8.23
N GLU A 5 -6.78 14.31 -9.35
CA GLU A 5 -7.78 15.22 -9.91
C GLU A 5 -9.00 14.43 -10.38
N LYS A 6 -8.79 13.24 -10.98
CA LYS A 6 -9.87 12.33 -11.37
C LYS A 6 -10.64 11.83 -10.15
N PHE A 7 -9.95 11.44 -9.09
CA PHE A 7 -10.60 10.93 -7.87
C PHE A 7 -11.41 12.02 -7.15
N VAL A 8 -10.83 13.22 -6.98
CA VAL A 8 -11.54 14.37 -6.39
C VAL A 8 -12.77 14.73 -7.19
N LEU A 9 -12.63 14.78 -8.52
CA LEU A 9 -13.74 15.11 -9.41
C LEU A 9 -14.83 14.04 -9.39
N ALA A 10 -14.48 12.77 -9.40
CA ALA A 10 -15.44 11.67 -9.31
C ALA A 10 -16.20 11.68 -7.97
N MET A 11 -15.51 11.87 -6.85
CA MET A 11 -16.13 11.94 -5.53
C MET A 11 -17.06 13.15 -5.39
N ALA A 12 -16.62 14.32 -5.87
CA ALA A 12 -17.46 15.53 -5.88
C ALA A 12 -18.71 15.34 -6.74
N LEU A 13 -18.57 14.71 -7.91
CA LEU A 13 -19.69 14.45 -8.81
C LEU A 13 -20.71 13.49 -8.18
N VAL A 14 -20.26 12.38 -7.59
CA VAL A 14 -21.16 11.40 -6.97
C VAL A 14 -21.93 12.00 -5.80
N VAL A 15 -21.25 12.74 -4.90
CA VAL A 15 -21.90 13.39 -3.76
C VAL A 15 -22.87 14.45 -4.23
N THR A 16 -22.47 15.31 -5.18
CA THR A 16 -23.35 16.36 -5.73
C THR A 16 -24.57 15.76 -6.38
N LEU A 17 -24.43 14.70 -7.19
CA LEU A 17 -25.54 14.03 -7.85
C LEU A 17 -26.50 13.42 -6.82
N ALA A 18 -25.99 12.71 -5.82
CA ALA A 18 -26.80 12.07 -4.79
C ALA A 18 -27.61 13.09 -3.98
N VAL A 19 -26.97 14.18 -3.55
CA VAL A 19 -27.65 15.25 -2.78
C VAL A 19 -28.64 16.00 -3.68
N SER A 20 -28.30 16.29 -4.95
CA SER A 20 -29.19 16.98 -5.88
C SER A 20 -30.45 16.18 -6.19
N VAL A 21 -30.31 14.90 -6.52
CA VAL A 21 -31.45 14.01 -6.83
C VAL A 21 -32.29 13.79 -5.58
N GLY A 22 -31.70 13.42 -4.45
CA GLY A 22 -32.44 13.19 -3.21
C GLY A 22 -33.17 14.44 -2.71
N GLY A 23 -32.49 15.57 -2.74
CA GLY A 23 -33.09 16.85 -2.29
C GLY A 23 -34.20 17.36 -3.21
N THR A 24 -34.06 17.25 -4.53
CA THR A 24 -35.12 17.61 -5.47
C THR A 24 -36.35 16.73 -5.33
N ILE A 25 -36.17 15.43 -5.13
CA ILE A 25 -37.28 14.50 -4.89
C ILE A 25 -37.98 14.87 -3.57
N LEU A 26 -37.24 15.11 -2.51
CA LEU A 26 -37.78 15.48 -1.20
C LEU A 26 -38.63 16.77 -1.27
N LEU A 27 -38.06 17.81 -1.90
CA LEU A 27 -38.76 19.08 -2.09
C LEU A 27 -40.08 18.93 -2.93
N ALA A 28 -40.02 18.09 -3.98
CA ALA A 28 -41.18 17.81 -4.79
C ALA A 28 -42.28 17.07 -4.01
N VAL A 29 -41.92 16.02 -3.27
CA VAL A 29 -42.85 15.24 -2.44
C VAL A 29 -43.47 16.11 -1.33
N GLN A 30 -42.64 16.92 -0.65
CA GLN A 30 -43.12 17.81 0.39
C GLN A 30 -44.10 18.88 -0.15
N PHE A 31 -43.76 19.47 -1.30
CA PHE A 31 -44.65 20.44 -1.94
C PHE A 31 -45.97 19.77 -2.34
N GLN A 32 -45.95 18.61 -2.95
CA GLN A 32 -47.13 17.86 -3.37
C GLN A 32 -48.01 17.51 -2.18
N ALA A 33 -47.46 17.07 -1.06
CA ALA A 33 -48.19 16.76 0.15
C ALA A 33 -48.85 18.03 0.73
N SER A 34 -48.11 19.14 0.82
CA SER A 34 -48.64 20.40 1.30
C SER A 34 -49.75 20.95 0.40
N PHE A 35 -49.58 20.80 -0.91
CA PHE A 35 -50.57 21.21 -1.88
C PHE A 35 -51.87 20.37 -1.78
N GLN A 36 -51.77 19.05 -1.66
CA GLN A 36 -52.92 18.15 -1.50
C GLN A 36 -53.67 18.44 -0.21
N ASN A 37 -52.97 18.75 0.89
CA ASN A 37 -53.59 19.17 2.14
C ASN A 37 -54.36 20.49 2.00
N ALA A 38 -53.79 21.45 1.28
CA ALA A 38 -54.49 22.71 1.00
C ALA A 38 -55.74 22.49 0.13
N VAL A 39 -55.63 21.68 -0.92
CA VAL A 39 -56.78 21.30 -1.76
C VAL A 39 -57.88 20.65 -0.92
N ALA A 40 -57.55 19.71 -0.04
CA ALA A 40 -58.54 19.05 0.81
C ALA A 40 -59.21 20.01 1.81
N GLN A 41 -58.42 20.90 2.44
CA GLN A 41 -58.93 21.90 3.37
C GLN A 41 -59.84 22.90 2.68
N ASP A 42 -59.42 23.48 1.58
CA ASP A 42 -60.16 24.51 0.86
C ASP A 42 -61.36 23.95 0.11
N SER A 43 -61.29 22.68 -0.36
CA SER A 43 -62.45 21.94 -0.86
C SER A 43 -63.52 21.80 0.22
N SER A 44 -63.12 21.47 1.46
CA SER A 44 -64.06 21.38 2.58
C SER A 44 -64.74 22.74 2.88
N ARG A 45 -63.97 23.82 2.83
CA ARG A 45 -64.50 25.17 2.98
C ARG A 45 -65.50 25.53 1.87
N HIS A 46 -65.16 25.23 0.61
CA HIS A 46 -66.03 25.44 -0.53
C HIS A 46 -67.39 24.71 -0.38
N ILE A 47 -67.30 23.40 0.02
CA ILE A 47 -68.51 22.61 0.28
C ILE A 47 -69.34 23.17 1.39
N LEU A 48 -68.76 23.64 2.51
CA LEU A 48 -69.46 24.28 3.60
C LEU A 48 -70.14 25.58 3.16
N ALA A 49 -69.43 26.39 2.35
CA ALA A 49 -69.99 27.59 1.77
C ALA A 49 -71.23 27.32 0.91
N ARG A 50 -71.16 26.31 0.06
CA ARG A 50 -72.26 25.80 -0.78
C ARG A 50 -73.46 25.40 0.09
N TYR A 51 -73.25 24.52 1.07
CA TYR A 51 -74.32 24.04 1.95
C TYR A 51 -74.95 25.19 2.77
N SER A 52 -74.18 26.19 3.20
CA SER A 52 -74.62 27.33 3.87
C SER A 52 -75.57 28.15 3.01
N LEU A 53 -75.23 28.38 1.75
CA LEU A 53 -76.10 29.04 0.78
C LEU A 53 -77.40 28.26 0.49
N GLU A 54 -77.22 26.92 0.25
CA GLU A 54 -78.35 26.02 0.01
C GLU A 54 -79.36 26.02 1.17
N SER A 55 -78.87 25.92 2.41
CA SER A 55 -79.73 25.90 3.60
C SER A 55 -80.51 27.20 3.82
N LYS A 56 -79.88 28.33 3.52
CA LYS A 56 -80.56 29.62 3.60
C LYS A 56 -81.64 29.75 2.53
N VAL A 57 -81.36 29.37 1.29
CA VAL A 57 -82.37 29.38 0.21
C VAL A 57 -83.52 28.44 0.51
N LEU A 58 -83.26 27.28 1.08
CA LEU A 58 -84.24 26.28 1.51
C LEU A 58 -85.11 26.79 2.64
N ALA A 59 -84.51 27.45 3.64
CA ALA A 59 -85.20 28.06 4.78
C ALA A 59 -86.19 29.18 4.36
N ASP A 60 -85.81 30.05 3.41
CA ASP A 60 -86.68 31.06 2.83
C ASP A 60 -87.91 30.44 2.14
N ARG A 61 -87.68 29.39 1.38
CA ARG A 61 -88.72 28.66 0.68
C ARG A 61 -89.73 28.04 1.65
N LEU A 62 -89.25 27.44 2.76
CA LEU A 62 -90.11 26.88 3.81
C LEU A 62 -90.98 27.98 4.51
N LYS A 63 -90.50 29.20 4.49
CA LYS A 63 -91.29 30.39 5.00
C LYS A 63 -92.18 30.96 3.93
N GLY A 64 -92.30 30.38 2.75
CA GLY A 64 -93.14 30.90 1.66
C GLY A 64 -92.49 32.05 0.88
N VAL A 65 -91.21 32.33 1.08
CA VAL A 65 -90.47 33.36 0.33
C VAL A 65 -89.97 32.78 -1.01
N ALA A 66 -90.37 33.47 -2.12
CA ALA A 66 -89.89 33.07 -3.43
C ALA A 66 -88.41 33.32 -3.57
N PHE A 67 -87.74 32.44 -4.36
CA PHE A 67 -86.31 32.61 -4.71
C PHE A 67 -86.08 33.99 -5.34
N SER A 68 -85.17 34.78 -4.74
CA SER A 68 -84.79 36.08 -5.24
C SER A 68 -83.30 36.17 -5.40
N ARG A 69 -82.83 36.72 -6.53
CA ARG A 69 -81.40 37.04 -6.74
C ARG A 69 -80.83 37.93 -5.66
N GLU A 70 -81.63 38.90 -5.19
CA GLU A 70 -81.21 39.83 -4.15
C GLU A 70 -80.98 39.14 -2.80
N ASN A 71 -81.79 38.16 -2.43
CA ASN A 71 -81.65 37.41 -1.19
C ASN A 71 -80.41 36.52 -1.28
N LEU A 72 -80.16 35.86 -2.42
CA LEU A 72 -78.98 35.05 -2.65
C LEU A 72 -77.70 35.90 -2.58
N ALA A 73 -77.75 37.13 -3.16
CA ALA A 73 -76.63 38.07 -3.05
C ALA A 73 -76.32 38.48 -1.61
N LYS A 74 -77.39 38.78 -0.81
CA LYS A 74 -77.24 39.10 0.62
C LYS A 74 -76.64 37.95 1.43
N TYR A 75 -77.00 36.68 1.13
CA TYR A 75 -76.47 35.51 1.82
C TYR A 75 -75.03 35.29 1.48
N ALA A 76 -74.64 35.47 0.21
CA ALA A 76 -73.27 35.40 -0.22
C ALA A 76 -72.38 36.47 0.42
N ASP A 77 -72.87 37.69 0.47
CA ASP A 77 -72.23 38.85 1.13
C ASP A 77 -72.02 38.60 2.62
N GLN A 78 -73.06 38.13 3.31
CA GLN A 78 -72.98 37.75 4.73
C GLN A 78 -71.94 36.67 4.96
N LEU A 79 -71.88 35.66 4.10
CA LEU A 79 -70.89 34.56 4.21
C LEU A 79 -69.50 35.12 4.11
N CYS A 80 -69.22 35.99 3.13
CA CYS A 80 -67.92 36.64 2.97
C CYS A 80 -67.60 37.61 4.13
N SER A 81 -68.64 38.22 4.76
CA SER A 81 -68.38 39.09 5.90
C SER A 81 -68.00 38.41 7.20
N TYR A 82 -68.39 37.13 7.35
CA TYR A 82 -67.95 36.28 8.48
C TYR A 82 -66.55 35.70 8.35
N THR A 83 -66.05 35.60 7.12
CA THR A 83 -64.72 35.02 6.81
C THR A 83 -63.97 36.01 5.92
N ALA A 84 -63.07 36.79 6.52
CA ALA A 84 -62.38 37.93 5.88
C ALA A 84 -61.59 37.59 4.62
N ASP A 85 -61.29 36.30 4.38
CA ASP A 85 -60.48 35.82 3.25
C ASP A 85 -61.28 35.05 2.19
N GLU A 86 -62.63 34.95 2.34
CA GLU A 86 -63.42 34.14 1.43
C GLU A 86 -63.82 34.98 0.19
N ARG A 87 -63.26 34.59 -0.93
CA ARG A 87 -63.55 35.19 -2.23
C ARG A 87 -64.41 34.23 -3.03
N MET A 88 -65.62 34.75 -3.44
CA MET A 88 -66.54 33.92 -4.21
C MET A 88 -67.27 34.69 -5.30
N ARG A 89 -67.71 33.93 -6.29
CA ARG A 89 -68.67 34.41 -7.29
C ARG A 89 -69.85 33.45 -7.35
N VAL A 90 -71.04 34.01 -7.28
CA VAL A 90 -72.33 33.29 -7.45
C VAL A 90 -72.98 33.73 -8.72
N THR A 91 -73.29 32.76 -9.59
CA THR A 91 -74.02 33.01 -10.86
C THR A 91 -75.30 32.22 -10.87
N ASP A 92 -76.33 32.76 -11.54
CA ASP A 92 -77.56 32.03 -11.76
C ASP A 92 -77.52 31.00 -12.91
N ALA A 93 -78.69 30.39 -13.21
CA ALA A 93 -78.84 29.40 -14.25
C ALA A 93 -78.47 29.92 -15.65
N ASP A 94 -78.69 31.21 -15.88
CA ASP A 94 -78.46 31.91 -17.14
C ASP A 94 -77.00 32.43 -17.23
N GLY A 95 -76.15 32.16 -16.24
CA GLY A 95 -74.79 32.60 -16.19
C GLY A 95 -74.58 34.04 -15.78
N GLN A 96 -75.67 34.77 -15.31
CA GLN A 96 -75.52 36.11 -14.84
C GLN A 96 -74.99 36.16 -13.40
N VAL A 97 -74.08 37.10 -13.17
CA VAL A 97 -73.44 37.25 -11.84
C VAL A 97 -74.48 37.83 -10.86
N VAL A 98 -74.79 37.08 -9.79
CA VAL A 98 -75.63 37.45 -8.73
C VAL A 98 -74.84 38.19 -7.62
N PHE A 99 -73.67 37.66 -7.31
CA PHE A 99 -72.72 38.25 -6.35
C PHE A 99 -71.29 37.94 -6.80
N SER A 100 -70.36 38.84 -6.63
CA SER A 100 -68.92 38.58 -6.86
C SER A 100 -68.09 39.60 -6.07
N ASN A 101 -67.17 39.06 -5.26
CA ASN A 101 -66.01 39.78 -4.73
C ASN A 101 -64.71 39.29 -5.36
N LEU A 102 -64.81 38.47 -6.45
CA LEU A 102 -63.70 38.04 -7.29
C LEU A 102 -63.51 39.00 -8.47
N THR A 103 -62.28 39.40 -8.71
CA THR A 103 -61.96 40.28 -9.85
C THR A 103 -62.01 39.51 -11.17
N ASP A 104 -61.60 38.26 -11.14
CA ASP A 104 -61.56 37.34 -12.30
C ASP A 104 -61.83 35.89 -11.88
N SER A 105 -62.36 35.06 -12.77
CA SER A 105 -62.52 33.63 -12.52
C SER A 105 -62.28 32.86 -13.80
N PRO A 106 -61.43 31.83 -13.75
CA PRO A 106 -61.20 30.99 -14.89
C PRO A 106 -62.49 30.20 -15.27
N ALA A 107 -62.59 29.77 -16.51
CA ALA A 107 -63.64 28.82 -16.93
C ALA A 107 -63.27 27.45 -16.40
N LEU A 108 -64.00 26.94 -15.40
CA LEU A 108 -63.83 25.65 -14.78
C LEU A 108 -64.90 24.66 -15.21
N ALA A 109 -64.59 23.39 -15.22
CA ALA A 109 -65.61 22.34 -15.30
C ALA A 109 -66.38 22.22 -13.98
N GLU A 110 -67.59 21.65 -14.00
CA GLU A 110 -68.37 21.40 -12.78
C GLU A 110 -67.58 20.45 -11.85
N ASP A 111 -67.64 20.71 -10.54
CA ASP A 111 -66.97 19.96 -9.49
C ASP A 111 -65.46 19.77 -9.69
N SER A 112 -64.79 20.76 -10.28
CA SER A 112 -63.35 20.78 -10.49
C SER A 112 -62.67 21.90 -9.75
N TYR A 113 -61.33 21.76 -9.62
CA TYR A 113 -60.47 22.85 -9.11
C TYR A 113 -59.31 23.14 -10.06
N GLN A 114 -58.86 24.38 -10.02
CA GLN A 114 -57.69 24.82 -10.78
C GLN A 114 -56.92 25.89 -10.03
N VAL A 115 -55.58 25.84 -10.16
CA VAL A 115 -54.73 26.92 -9.65
C VAL A 115 -54.43 27.88 -10.80
N CYS A 116 -54.69 29.15 -10.55
CA CYS A 116 -54.36 30.23 -11.48
C CYS A 116 -53.44 31.25 -10.79
N ARG A 117 -52.47 31.75 -11.56
CA ARG A 117 -51.64 32.86 -11.12
C ARG A 117 -52.30 34.19 -11.55
N THR A 118 -52.63 35.02 -10.58
CA THR A 118 -53.20 36.34 -10.82
C THR A 118 -52.25 37.38 -10.22
N GLY A 119 -51.43 38.00 -11.08
CA GLY A 119 -50.36 38.90 -10.63
C GLY A 119 -49.29 38.17 -9.79
N GLU A 120 -49.17 38.57 -8.52
CA GLU A 120 -48.23 37.95 -7.55
C GLU A 120 -48.89 36.86 -6.68
N GLN A 121 -50.20 36.62 -6.84
CA GLN A 121 -50.95 35.66 -6.04
C GLN A 121 -51.20 34.38 -6.83
N TYR A 122 -51.18 33.24 -6.14
CA TYR A 122 -51.63 31.94 -6.62
C TYR A 122 -52.97 31.64 -5.95
N LEU A 123 -54.04 31.60 -6.75
CA LEU A 123 -55.40 31.36 -6.28
C LEU A 123 -55.86 29.98 -6.70
N LEU A 124 -56.32 29.19 -5.74
CA LEU A 124 -56.95 27.88 -5.96
C LEU A 124 -58.47 28.10 -6.08
N TYR A 125 -58.95 27.86 -7.26
CA TYR A 125 -60.39 28.02 -7.57
C TYR A 125 -61.12 26.69 -7.47
N PHE A 126 -62.28 26.68 -6.84
CA PHE A 126 -63.22 25.56 -6.87
C PHE A 126 -64.54 26.04 -7.50
N GLN A 127 -65.15 25.20 -8.32
CA GLN A 127 -66.46 25.45 -8.90
C GLN A 127 -67.39 24.29 -8.57
N SER A 128 -68.62 24.64 -8.12
CA SER A 128 -69.69 23.65 -8.01
C SER A 128 -71.01 24.27 -8.48
N ALA A 129 -71.86 23.45 -9.07
CA ALA A 129 -73.18 23.80 -9.40
C ALA A 129 -74.16 23.17 -8.38
N THR A 130 -75.19 23.90 -8.01
CA THR A 130 -76.21 23.39 -7.11
C THR A 130 -77.63 23.77 -7.58
N SER A 131 -78.56 22.94 -7.14
CA SER A 131 -79.98 23.15 -7.46
C SER A 131 -80.83 23.01 -6.19
N VAL A 132 -81.48 24.08 -5.75
CA VAL A 132 -82.27 24.04 -4.57
C VAL A 132 -83.72 24.57 -4.95
N GLY A 133 -84.68 23.70 -4.79
CA GLY A 133 -86.08 24.02 -5.03
C GLY A 133 -86.44 24.46 -6.46
N GLY A 134 -85.73 23.92 -7.46
CA GLY A 134 -85.93 24.25 -8.87
C GLY A 134 -85.10 25.42 -9.40
N SER A 135 -84.38 26.14 -8.50
CA SER A 135 -83.49 27.23 -8.87
C SER A 135 -82.06 26.66 -8.94
N ARG A 136 -81.34 26.88 -10.04
CA ARG A 136 -79.95 26.51 -10.19
C ARG A 136 -79.02 27.71 -10.01
N PHE A 137 -77.94 27.53 -9.31
CA PHE A 137 -76.88 28.52 -9.23
C PHE A 137 -75.51 27.84 -9.21
N ARG A 138 -74.48 28.57 -9.60
CA ARG A 138 -73.12 28.12 -9.62
C ARG A 138 -72.29 28.95 -8.63
N LEU A 139 -71.50 28.26 -7.80
CA LEU A 139 -70.60 28.87 -6.86
C LEU A 139 -69.19 28.65 -7.29
N VAL A 140 -68.40 29.70 -7.40
CA VAL A 140 -66.93 29.64 -7.60
C VAL A 140 -66.34 30.30 -6.35
N SER A 141 -65.46 29.56 -5.67
CA SER A 141 -64.68 30.07 -4.53
C SER A 141 -63.19 30.11 -4.90
N ALA A 142 -62.48 31.11 -4.39
CA ALA A 142 -61.00 31.24 -4.62
C ALA A 142 -60.29 31.43 -3.29
N TYR A 143 -59.28 30.59 -3.08
CA TYR A 143 -58.44 30.58 -1.88
C TYR A 143 -56.99 30.92 -2.21
N ASP A 144 -56.32 31.72 -1.35
CA ASP A 144 -54.96 32.16 -1.57
C ASP A 144 -53.95 31.07 -1.12
N VAL A 145 -53.32 30.44 -2.06
CA VAL A 145 -52.27 29.42 -1.82
C VAL A 145 -50.85 29.94 -2.13
N THR A 146 -50.70 31.27 -2.22
CA THR A 146 -49.38 31.91 -2.52
C THR A 146 -48.31 31.54 -1.50
N HIS A 147 -48.70 31.34 -0.23
CA HIS A 147 -47.79 30.95 0.83
C HIS A 147 -47.08 29.62 0.54
N LEU A 148 -47.75 28.66 -0.12
CA LEU A 148 -47.14 27.38 -0.49
C LEU A 148 -46.02 27.57 -1.51
N TYR A 149 -46.23 28.44 -2.49
CA TYR A 149 -45.24 28.72 -3.53
C TYR A 149 -44.05 29.52 -2.99
N ARG A 150 -44.31 30.47 -2.08
CA ARG A 150 -43.24 31.22 -1.39
C ARG A 150 -42.40 30.29 -0.50
N GLU A 151 -43.04 29.38 0.22
CA GLU A 151 -42.35 28.41 1.07
C GLU A 151 -41.48 27.45 0.24
N ARG A 152 -42.03 26.93 -0.90
CA ARG A 152 -41.24 26.14 -1.85
C ARG A 152 -40.00 26.89 -2.37
N GLN A 153 -40.15 28.18 -2.68
CA GLN A 153 -39.03 29.00 -3.16
C GLN A 153 -37.99 29.22 -2.06
N ARG A 154 -38.42 29.46 -0.83
CA ARG A 154 -37.53 29.59 0.33
C ARG A 154 -36.75 28.28 0.58
N GLN A 155 -37.44 27.15 0.58
CA GLN A 155 -36.83 25.82 0.75
C GLN A 155 -35.84 25.52 -0.35
N PHE A 156 -36.11 25.89 -1.59
CA PHE A 156 -35.19 25.75 -2.70
C PHE A 156 -33.88 26.54 -2.49
N TRP A 157 -33.96 27.80 -2.03
CA TRP A 157 -32.74 28.59 -1.75
C TRP A 157 -31.93 28.03 -0.56
N VAL A 158 -32.61 27.57 0.48
CA VAL A 158 -31.96 26.91 1.62
C VAL A 158 -31.25 25.63 1.15
N PHE A 159 -31.92 24.80 0.35
CA PHE A 159 -31.38 23.61 -0.23
C PHE A 159 -30.11 23.90 -1.08
N LEU A 160 -30.16 24.90 -1.93
CA LEU A 160 -29.03 25.33 -2.76
C LEU A 160 -27.84 25.79 -1.91
N GLY A 161 -28.10 26.51 -0.81
CA GLY A 161 -27.09 26.90 0.17
C GLY A 161 -26.42 25.71 0.84
N ILE A 162 -27.19 24.74 1.32
CA ILE A 162 -26.69 23.50 1.93
C ILE A 162 -25.86 22.74 0.93
N GLN A 163 -26.32 22.62 -0.31
CA GLN A 163 -25.58 21.94 -1.39
C GLN A 163 -24.23 22.60 -1.67
N GLY A 164 -24.17 23.92 -1.67
CA GLY A 164 -22.94 24.69 -1.82
C GLY A 164 -21.92 24.38 -0.71
N VAL A 165 -22.38 24.32 0.55
CA VAL A 165 -21.53 23.99 1.70
C VAL A 165 -21.00 22.56 1.62
N VAL A 166 -21.87 21.60 1.29
CA VAL A 166 -21.48 20.19 1.12
C VAL A 166 -20.46 20.04 0.01
N LEU A 167 -20.65 20.71 -1.12
CA LEU A 167 -19.71 20.68 -2.24
C LEU A 167 -18.33 21.24 -1.84
N ALA A 168 -18.32 22.41 -1.19
CA ALA A 168 -17.08 23.03 -0.72
C ALA A 168 -16.35 22.14 0.30
N GLY A 169 -17.06 21.55 1.25
CA GLY A 169 -16.53 20.61 2.23
C GLY A 169 -15.95 19.35 1.59
N THR A 170 -16.67 18.78 0.63
CA THR A 170 -16.21 17.60 -0.13
C THR A 170 -14.93 17.90 -0.94
N MET A 171 -14.88 19.06 -1.60
CA MET A 171 -13.67 19.50 -2.33
C MET A 171 -12.48 19.69 -1.42
N LEU A 172 -12.65 20.29 -0.25
CA LEU A 172 -11.60 20.51 0.73
C LEU A 172 -11.09 19.19 1.31
N ALA A 173 -11.99 18.28 1.68
CA ALA A 173 -11.64 16.95 2.18
C ALA A 173 -10.87 16.15 1.13
N ALA A 174 -11.37 16.10 -0.09
CA ALA A 174 -10.74 15.39 -1.20
C ALA A 174 -9.34 15.98 -1.54
N TRP A 175 -9.17 17.30 -1.47
CA TRP A 175 -7.88 17.96 -1.65
C TRP A 175 -6.88 17.57 -0.55
N ARG A 176 -7.32 17.53 0.71
CA ARG A 176 -6.47 17.12 1.84
C ARG A 176 -6.06 15.65 1.75
N ILE A 177 -6.99 14.75 1.49
CA ILE A 177 -6.74 13.31 1.33
C ILE A 177 -5.77 13.08 0.17
N SER A 178 -6.02 13.73 -0.97
CA SER A 178 -5.15 13.67 -2.13
C SER A 178 -3.71 14.09 -1.79
N ARG A 179 -3.54 15.16 -1.02
CA ARG A 179 -2.21 15.67 -0.64
C ARG A 179 -1.52 14.76 0.39
N ALA A 180 -2.28 14.18 1.31
CA ALA A 180 -1.74 13.28 2.33
C ALA A 180 -1.27 11.93 1.76
N ILE A 181 -1.96 11.38 0.76
CA ILE A 181 -1.65 10.06 0.20
C ILE A 181 -0.75 10.17 -1.05
N THR A 182 -1.10 11.03 -1.99
CA THR A 182 -0.44 11.01 -3.32
C THR A 182 0.95 11.63 -3.32
N LYS A 183 1.19 12.64 -2.49
CA LYS A 183 2.50 13.28 -2.42
C LYS A 183 3.57 12.31 -1.89
N PRO A 184 3.37 11.60 -0.76
CA PRO A 184 4.29 10.57 -0.29
C PRO A 184 4.52 9.44 -1.29
N LEU A 185 3.46 8.90 -1.90
CA LEU A 185 3.59 7.84 -2.92
C LEU A 185 4.41 8.27 -4.14
N ARG A 186 4.34 9.55 -4.52
CA ARG A 186 5.17 10.06 -5.61
C ARG A 186 6.64 10.12 -5.22
N VAL A 187 6.96 10.54 -4.00
CA VAL A 187 8.35 10.54 -3.49
C VAL A 187 8.90 9.11 -3.49
N LEU A 188 8.14 8.14 -2.96
CA LEU A 188 8.49 6.71 -2.99
C LEU A 188 8.78 6.22 -4.43
N GLY A 189 7.91 6.60 -5.38
CA GLY A 189 8.09 6.24 -6.80
C GLY A 189 9.35 6.87 -7.42
N GLN A 190 9.66 8.12 -7.09
CA GLN A 190 10.87 8.79 -7.57
C GLN A 190 12.13 8.14 -6.99
N VAL A 191 12.20 7.97 -5.67
CA VAL A 191 13.35 7.33 -5.01
C VAL A 191 13.55 5.91 -5.52
N SER A 192 12.47 5.16 -5.74
CA SER A 192 12.56 3.81 -6.34
C SER A 192 13.19 3.83 -7.74
N GLN A 193 12.87 4.83 -8.57
CA GLN A 193 13.48 4.98 -9.90
C GLN A 193 14.97 5.38 -9.81
N GLU A 194 15.33 6.26 -8.87
CA GLU A 194 16.72 6.66 -8.64
C GLU A 194 17.56 5.46 -8.19
N ILE A 195 17.04 4.63 -7.27
CA ILE A 195 17.69 3.39 -6.81
C ILE A 195 17.83 2.39 -7.97
N ALA A 196 16.78 2.23 -8.80
CA ALA A 196 16.84 1.37 -9.97
C ALA A 196 17.88 1.85 -11.03
N ALA A 197 18.16 3.14 -11.06
CA ALA A 197 19.22 3.75 -11.89
C ALA A 197 20.63 3.60 -11.28
N GLY A 198 20.75 3.06 -10.05
CA GLY A 198 22.03 2.80 -9.39
C GLY A 198 22.41 3.82 -8.31
N ASP A 199 21.57 4.79 -8.00
CA ASP A 199 21.79 5.75 -6.90
C ASP A 199 21.27 5.18 -5.57
N TYR A 200 22.09 4.36 -4.91
CA TYR A 200 21.74 3.71 -3.65
C TYR A 200 21.90 4.60 -2.41
N ASP A 201 22.32 5.85 -2.55
CA ASP A 201 22.47 6.79 -1.42
C ASP A 201 21.14 7.49 -1.09
N ARG A 202 20.16 7.40 -1.96
CA ARG A 202 18.85 8.00 -1.77
C ARG A 202 18.02 7.25 -0.72
N ARG A 203 17.29 8.06 0.07
CA ARG A 203 16.30 7.57 1.04
C ARG A 203 15.01 8.35 0.85
N THR A 204 13.91 7.70 1.21
CA THR A 204 12.58 8.32 1.14
C THR A 204 12.41 9.37 2.23
N GLY A 205 12.90 9.11 3.43
CA GLY A 205 12.87 10.01 4.58
C GLY A 205 11.46 10.46 4.99
N LEU A 206 10.43 9.69 4.62
CA LEU A 206 9.05 10.04 4.93
C LEU A 206 8.70 9.52 6.33
N ASP A 207 8.33 10.46 7.21
CA ASP A 207 7.78 10.17 8.53
C ASP A 207 6.36 10.75 8.61
N THR A 208 5.38 9.95 8.19
CA THR A 208 3.96 10.37 8.17
C THR A 208 3.17 9.84 9.37
N GLY A 209 3.77 8.98 10.20
CA GLY A 209 3.12 8.40 11.38
C GLY A 209 1.98 7.42 11.08
N ASP A 210 1.84 6.98 9.83
CA ASP A 210 0.82 6.05 9.33
C ASP A 210 1.46 4.85 8.59
N GLU A 211 0.66 4.06 7.90
CA GLU A 211 1.10 2.90 7.11
C GLU A 211 2.10 3.29 6.00
N ILE A 212 2.01 4.52 5.49
CA ILE A 212 2.94 5.03 4.47
C ILE A 212 4.31 5.29 5.10
N GLY A 213 4.37 5.84 6.31
CA GLY A 213 5.59 6.02 7.08
C GLY A 213 6.25 4.68 7.42
N ALA A 214 5.46 3.69 7.87
CA ALA A 214 5.96 2.33 8.14
C ALA A 214 6.51 1.65 6.87
N PHE A 215 5.85 1.83 5.73
CA PHE A 215 6.33 1.35 4.44
C PHE A 215 7.64 2.05 4.03
N SER A 216 7.72 3.38 4.17
CA SER A 216 8.92 4.18 3.91
C SER A 216 10.13 3.67 4.69
N GLN A 217 9.98 3.43 6.00
CA GLN A 217 11.06 2.90 6.84
C GLN A 217 11.50 1.48 6.43
N SER A 218 10.53 0.64 6.03
CA SER A 218 10.82 -0.72 5.54
C SER A 218 11.54 -0.70 4.20
N PHE A 219 11.16 0.23 3.32
CA PHE A 219 11.81 0.49 2.05
C PHE A 219 13.26 0.98 2.24
N ASP A 220 13.46 1.97 3.12
CA ASP A 220 14.80 2.50 3.41
C ASP A 220 15.74 1.43 3.99
N ARG A 221 15.23 0.54 4.88
CA ARG A 221 15.99 -0.64 5.37
C ARG A 221 16.37 -1.60 4.25
N MET A 222 15.48 -1.84 3.30
CA MET A 222 15.79 -2.66 2.11
C MET A 222 16.88 -2.02 1.27
N VAL A 223 16.85 -0.70 1.07
CA VAL A 223 17.89 0.04 0.34
C VAL A 223 19.23 -0.03 1.08
N ASP A 224 19.25 0.09 2.41
CA ASP A 224 20.47 -0.08 3.22
C ASP A 224 21.09 -1.48 3.05
N ALA A 225 20.26 -2.51 2.97
CA ALA A 225 20.74 -3.87 2.76
C ALA A 225 21.30 -4.04 1.34
N LEU A 226 20.63 -3.46 0.33
CA LEU A 226 21.06 -3.50 -1.05
C LEU A 226 22.39 -2.74 -1.26
N GLN A 227 22.51 -1.55 -0.68
CA GLN A 227 23.72 -0.73 -0.73
C GLN A 227 24.92 -1.51 -0.16
N ARG A 228 24.78 -2.09 1.04
CA ARG A 228 25.83 -2.92 1.65
C ARG A 228 26.23 -4.11 0.78
N GLU A 229 25.26 -4.78 0.16
CA GLU A 229 25.55 -5.89 -0.75
C GLU A 229 26.34 -5.42 -1.98
N MET A 230 25.98 -4.27 -2.56
CA MET A 230 26.70 -3.68 -3.70
C MET A 230 28.11 -3.22 -3.34
N GLU A 231 28.29 -2.61 -2.16
CA GLU A 231 29.63 -2.24 -1.65
C GLU A 231 30.52 -3.47 -1.46
N HIS A 232 29.97 -4.53 -0.84
CA HIS A 232 30.68 -5.80 -0.68
C HIS A 232 31.08 -6.43 -2.03
N ARG A 233 30.17 -6.40 -3.01
CA ARG A 233 30.47 -6.91 -4.37
C ARG A 233 31.55 -6.10 -5.05
N THR A 234 31.51 -4.77 -4.94
CA THR A 234 32.49 -3.89 -5.55
C THR A 234 33.87 -4.07 -4.93
N ALA A 235 33.94 -4.12 -3.60
CA ALA A 235 35.18 -4.39 -2.87
C ALA A 235 35.77 -5.77 -3.27
N PHE A 236 34.91 -6.79 -3.34
CA PHE A 236 35.33 -8.14 -3.76
C PHE A 236 35.96 -8.16 -5.17
N VAL A 237 35.32 -7.46 -6.14
CA VAL A 237 35.88 -7.38 -7.52
C VAL A 237 37.19 -6.60 -7.55
N ALA A 238 37.31 -5.53 -6.77
CA ALA A 238 38.54 -4.75 -6.66
C ALA A 238 39.69 -5.59 -6.07
N ASP A 239 39.45 -6.30 -4.97
CA ASP A 239 40.43 -7.15 -4.30
C ASP A 239 40.85 -8.32 -5.20
N PHE A 240 39.88 -8.94 -5.88
CA PHE A 240 40.19 -10.02 -6.86
C PHE A 240 41.09 -9.52 -7.99
N SER A 241 40.78 -8.36 -8.55
CA SER A 241 41.57 -7.74 -9.64
C SER A 241 42.99 -7.46 -9.17
N HIS A 242 43.15 -7.00 -7.93
CA HIS A 242 44.46 -6.72 -7.35
C HIS A 242 45.29 -8.01 -7.13
N GLU A 243 44.67 -9.07 -6.57
CA GLU A 243 45.33 -10.37 -6.33
C GLU A 243 45.65 -11.12 -7.65
N LEU A 244 44.94 -10.83 -8.75
CA LEU A 244 45.30 -11.32 -10.10
C LEU A 244 46.48 -10.57 -10.70
N LYS A 245 46.49 -9.21 -10.59
CA LYS A 245 47.49 -8.34 -11.25
C LYS A 245 48.91 -8.66 -10.80
N THR A 246 49.10 -8.91 -9.51
CA THR A 246 50.43 -9.15 -8.92
C THR A 246 51.15 -10.37 -9.54
N PRO A 247 50.58 -11.60 -9.54
CA PRO A 247 51.23 -12.75 -10.16
C PRO A 247 51.35 -12.65 -11.68
N MET A 248 50.36 -11.99 -12.36
CA MET A 248 50.44 -11.76 -13.80
C MET A 248 51.60 -10.83 -14.17
N THR A 249 51.79 -9.74 -13.45
CA THR A 249 52.90 -8.82 -13.68
C THR A 249 54.26 -9.53 -13.49
N SER A 250 54.37 -10.34 -12.44
CA SER A 250 55.59 -11.16 -12.19
C SER A 250 55.82 -12.16 -13.29
N LEU A 251 54.78 -12.87 -13.73
CA LEU A 251 54.86 -13.89 -14.80
C LEU A 251 55.34 -13.24 -16.12
N ILE A 252 54.71 -12.12 -16.51
CA ILE A 252 55.06 -11.36 -17.73
C ILE A 252 56.51 -10.83 -17.62
N GLY A 253 56.87 -10.25 -16.46
CA GLY A 253 58.22 -9.72 -16.24
C GLY A 253 59.32 -10.78 -16.35
N TYR A 254 59.14 -11.95 -15.73
CA TYR A 254 60.12 -13.05 -15.86
C TYR A 254 60.16 -13.65 -17.29
N ALA A 255 59.02 -13.71 -17.94
CA ALA A 255 58.94 -14.16 -19.34
C ALA A 255 59.66 -13.17 -20.28
N ASP A 256 59.51 -11.86 -20.04
CA ASP A 256 60.22 -10.84 -20.83
C ASP A 256 61.72 -10.86 -20.60
N LEU A 257 62.19 -11.07 -19.36
CA LEU A 257 63.59 -11.24 -19.05
C LEU A 257 64.19 -12.46 -19.77
N LEU A 258 63.49 -13.59 -19.80
CA LEU A 258 63.89 -14.81 -20.54
C LEU A 258 63.96 -14.54 -22.05
N ARG A 259 63.14 -13.65 -22.58
CA ARG A 259 63.05 -13.32 -24.01
C ARG A 259 64.13 -12.35 -24.45
N THR A 260 64.46 -11.35 -23.60
CA THR A 260 65.22 -10.17 -24.00
C THR A 260 66.67 -10.15 -23.55
N ARG A 261 67.04 -10.99 -22.55
CA ARG A 261 68.39 -10.98 -21.98
C ARG A 261 69.14 -12.27 -22.25
N GLN A 262 70.46 -12.20 -22.41
CA GLN A 262 71.38 -13.36 -22.32
C GLN A 262 71.52 -13.70 -20.82
N LEU A 263 71.11 -14.89 -20.46
CA LEU A 263 71.03 -15.37 -19.08
C LEU A 263 71.83 -16.62 -18.89
N SER A 264 72.41 -16.79 -17.71
CA SER A 264 73.02 -18.06 -17.30
C SER A 264 71.95 -19.17 -17.17
N GLU A 265 72.38 -20.46 -17.22
CA GLU A 265 71.45 -21.59 -17.07
C GLU A 265 70.70 -21.55 -15.70
N ASP A 266 71.38 -21.13 -14.65
CA ASP A 266 70.79 -20.97 -13.32
C ASP A 266 69.72 -19.83 -13.29
N GLU A 267 69.95 -18.74 -14.00
CA GLU A 267 68.96 -17.66 -14.11
C GLU A 267 67.77 -18.08 -14.94
N LYS A 268 68.00 -18.78 -16.07
CA LYS A 268 66.87 -19.33 -16.87
C LYS A 268 66.01 -20.26 -16.02
N PHE A 269 66.62 -21.15 -15.26
CA PHE A 269 65.92 -22.09 -14.39
C PHE A 269 65.13 -21.35 -13.30
N ARG A 270 65.74 -20.35 -12.64
CA ARG A 270 65.03 -19.50 -11.62
C ARG A 270 63.84 -18.77 -12.20
N TYR A 271 63.96 -18.14 -13.35
CA TYR A 271 62.90 -17.39 -14.00
C TYR A 271 61.78 -18.32 -14.51
N ALA A 272 62.13 -19.42 -15.14
CA ALA A 272 61.16 -20.43 -15.54
C ALA A 272 60.39 -21.02 -14.34
N ASN A 273 61.08 -21.29 -13.24
CA ASN A 273 60.44 -21.74 -12.01
C ASN A 273 59.53 -20.66 -11.36
N ALA A 274 59.93 -19.39 -11.45
CA ALA A 274 59.07 -18.26 -11.01
C ALA A 274 57.81 -18.14 -11.86
N ILE A 275 57.91 -18.29 -13.18
CA ILE A 275 56.77 -18.35 -14.10
C ILE A 275 55.83 -19.49 -13.74
N TYR A 276 56.36 -20.70 -13.58
CA TYR A 276 55.58 -21.88 -13.20
C TYR A 276 54.85 -21.70 -11.86
N LYS A 277 55.55 -21.20 -10.82
CA LYS A 277 54.97 -20.94 -9.50
C LYS A 277 53.84 -19.90 -9.56
N ASN A 278 54.04 -18.82 -10.32
CA ASN A 278 52.98 -17.79 -10.47
C ASN A 278 51.78 -18.32 -11.31
N GLY A 279 52.02 -19.15 -12.33
CA GLY A 279 50.99 -19.83 -13.09
C GLY A 279 50.13 -20.76 -12.19
N LYS A 280 50.80 -21.62 -11.38
CA LYS A 280 50.08 -22.46 -10.39
C LYS A 280 49.33 -21.67 -9.32
N ARG A 281 49.88 -20.52 -8.95
CA ARG A 281 49.18 -19.60 -8.03
C ARG A 281 47.89 -19.04 -8.66
N LEU A 282 47.93 -18.61 -9.93
CA LEU A 282 46.75 -18.13 -10.65
C LEU A 282 45.70 -19.23 -10.83
N GLU A 283 46.10 -20.44 -11.17
CA GLU A 283 45.22 -21.60 -11.28
C GLU A 283 44.45 -21.83 -9.94
N THR A 284 45.20 -21.82 -8.82
CA THR A 284 44.61 -21.99 -7.48
C THR A 284 43.64 -20.88 -7.13
N LEU A 285 43.96 -19.61 -7.46
CA LEU A 285 43.10 -18.48 -7.25
C LEU A 285 41.80 -18.60 -8.04
N SER A 286 41.92 -18.94 -9.34
CA SER A 286 40.77 -19.14 -10.23
C SER A 286 39.83 -20.26 -9.73
N THR A 287 40.38 -21.40 -9.34
CA THR A 287 39.60 -22.54 -8.84
C THR A 287 38.86 -22.20 -7.54
N ARG A 288 39.51 -21.52 -6.59
CA ARG A 288 38.90 -21.10 -5.34
C ARG A 288 37.79 -20.05 -5.56
N MET A 289 38.00 -19.14 -6.53
CA MET A 289 37.02 -18.13 -6.92
C MET A 289 35.76 -18.78 -7.53
N LEU A 290 35.95 -19.71 -8.47
CA LEU A 290 34.85 -20.48 -9.05
C LEU A 290 34.09 -21.27 -7.99
N SER A 291 34.76 -21.86 -7.01
CA SER A 291 34.12 -22.57 -5.90
C SER A 291 33.22 -21.61 -5.07
N LEU A 292 33.70 -20.40 -4.77
CA LEU A 292 32.88 -19.38 -4.07
C LEU A 292 31.63 -18.96 -4.87
N LEU A 293 31.78 -18.80 -6.19
CA LEU A 293 30.65 -18.39 -7.06
C LEU A 293 29.65 -19.54 -7.23
N HIS A 294 30.10 -20.76 -7.44
CA HIS A 294 29.21 -21.91 -7.58
C HIS A 294 28.41 -22.21 -6.31
N LEU A 295 29.01 -22.04 -5.14
CA LEU A 295 28.29 -22.19 -3.88
C LEU A 295 27.07 -21.23 -3.75
N SER A 296 27.04 -20.13 -4.48
CA SER A 296 25.96 -19.17 -4.42
C SER A 296 24.75 -19.54 -5.29
N SER A 297 24.90 -20.40 -6.29
CA SER A 297 23.92 -20.62 -7.35
C SER A 297 23.31 -22.02 -7.42
N THR A 298 23.98 -23.04 -6.83
CA THR A 298 23.54 -24.43 -6.93
C THR A 298 22.67 -24.83 -5.73
N PRO A 299 21.54 -25.53 -5.89
CA PRO A 299 20.81 -26.12 -4.78
C PRO A 299 21.71 -27.09 -3.98
N LEU A 300 21.62 -27.03 -2.64
CA LEU A 300 22.39 -27.94 -1.78
C LEU A 300 21.49 -29.15 -1.46
N GLU A 301 21.96 -30.36 -1.78
CA GLU A 301 21.30 -31.60 -1.37
C GLU A 301 21.98 -32.12 -0.09
N LEU A 302 21.30 -31.93 1.04
CA LEU A 302 21.77 -32.45 2.31
C LEU A 302 21.44 -33.93 2.40
N THR A 303 22.46 -34.75 2.59
CA THR A 303 22.35 -36.21 2.76
C THR A 303 23.07 -36.67 4.04
N PRO A 304 22.71 -37.83 4.62
CA PRO A 304 23.44 -38.38 5.75
C PRO A 304 24.90 -38.67 5.38
N VAL A 305 25.85 -38.02 6.06
CA VAL A 305 27.31 -38.19 5.88
C VAL A 305 27.88 -38.94 7.06
N ASP A 306 28.52 -40.05 6.78
CA ASP A 306 29.25 -40.88 7.75
C ASP A 306 30.54 -40.17 8.19
N VAL A 307 30.55 -39.70 9.44
CA VAL A 307 31.69 -38.92 10.00
C VAL A 307 33.01 -39.71 10.03
N PRO A 308 33.05 -40.97 10.46
CA PRO A 308 34.26 -41.80 10.36
C PRO A 308 34.85 -41.92 8.94
N LYS A 309 33.99 -42.10 7.92
CA LYS A 309 34.44 -42.14 6.52
C LYS A 309 34.98 -40.81 6.06
N LEU A 310 34.33 -39.70 6.44
CA LEU A 310 34.79 -38.34 6.16
C LEU A 310 36.18 -38.10 6.77
N GLY A 311 36.37 -38.49 8.04
CA GLY A 311 37.67 -38.40 8.74
C GLY A 311 38.75 -39.21 8.10
N LYS A 312 38.46 -40.45 7.64
CA LYS A 312 39.42 -41.29 6.92
C LYS A 312 39.85 -40.65 5.59
N ARG A 313 38.90 -40.13 4.81
CA ARG A 313 39.20 -39.38 3.56
C ARG A 313 40.07 -38.16 3.83
N LEU A 314 39.74 -37.40 4.88
CA LEU A 314 40.52 -36.22 5.29
C LEU A 314 41.97 -36.62 5.63
N GLY A 315 42.16 -37.65 6.45
CA GLY A 315 43.50 -38.15 6.82
C GLY A 315 44.37 -38.58 5.63
N GLN A 316 43.77 -39.08 4.56
CA GLN A 316 44.46 -39.46 3.33
C GLN A 316 45.01 -38.28 2.50
N LEU A 317 44.46 -37.07 2.72
CA LEU A 317 44.89 -35.87 1.99
C LEU A 317 46.17 -35.22 2.55
N PHE A 318 46.62 -35.63 3.76
CA PHE A 318 47.72 -34.99 4.44
C PHE A 318 48.84 -36.01 4.75
N PRO A 319 50.13 -35.59 4.76
CA PRO A 319 51.25 -36.46 5.12
C PRO A 319 51.12 -37.02 6.54
N ALA A 320 51.61 -38.24 6.74
CA ALA A 320 51.59 -38.87 8.06
C ALA A 320 52.30 -38.00 9.11
N GLY A 321 51.69 -37.87 10.28
CA GLY A 321 52.24 -37.10 11.39
C GLY A 321 51.95 -35.60 11.37
N THR A 322 51.33 -35.06 10.30
CA THR A 322 50.95 -33.62 10.21
C THR A 322 49.51 -33.32 10.63
N LEU A 323 48.68 -34.36 10.74
CA LEU A 323 47.27 -34.26 11.10
C LEU A 323 46.88 -35.37 12.08
N THR A 324 46.21 -35.01 13.17
CA THR A 324 45.56 -35.94 14.08
C THR A 324 44.06 -35.85 13.91
N VAL A 325 43.36 -36.97 13.63
CA VAL A 325 41.91 -37.00 13.45
C VAL A 325 41.27 -37.85 14.54
N ARG A 326 40.39 -37.26 15.34
CA ARG A 326 39.60 -37.92 16.41
C ARG A 326 38.15 -37.56 16.25
N LEU A 327 37.38 -38.41 15.61
CA LEU A 327 35.99 -38.17 15.31
C LEU A 327 35.15 -39.29 15.95
N GLU A 328 34.22 -38.94 16.80
CA GLU A 328 33.22 -39.85 17.34
C GLU A 328 32.33 -40.39 16.20
N PRO A 329 31.91 -41.66 16.23
CA PRO A 329 30.99 -42.18 15.23
C PRO A 329 29.63 -41.47 15.27
N ALA A 330 29.24 -40.91 14.11
CA ALA A 330 27.94 -40.29 13.92
C ALA A 330 27.62 -40.21 12.41
N GLN A 331 26.36 -39.96 12.12
CA GLN A 331 25.94 -39.47 10.80
C GLN A 331 25.45 -38.03 10.96
N VAL A 332 25.89 -37.11 10.08
CA VAL A 332 25.51 -35.71 10.09
C VAL A 332 24.84 -35.35 8.78
N LEU A 333 23.92 -34.45 8.82
CA LEU A 333 23.23 -33.92 7.63
C LEU A 333 24.17 -32.96 6.89
N GLY A 334 24.50 -33.26 5.63
CA GLY A 334 25.42 -32.41 4.87
C GLY A 334 25.74 -32.93 3.48
N GLU A 335 26.58 -32.18 2.76
CA GLU A 335 27.16 -32.59 1.50
C GLU A 335 28.64 -33.01 1.70
N ALA A 336 28.93 -34.26 1.49
CA ALA A 336 30.22 -34.87 1.86
C ALA A 336 31.43 -34.16 1.23
N GLU A 337 31.37 -33.76 -0.06
CA GLU A 337 32.46 -33.08 -0.76
C GLU A 337 32.72 -31.67 -0.27
N LEU A 338 31.63 -30.93 0.07
CA LEU A 338 31.77 -29.62 0.67
C LEU A 338 32.31 -29.68 2.09
N LEU A 339 31.87 -30.64 2.90
CA LEU A 339 32.36 -30.83 4.25
C LEU A 339 33.85 -31.25 4.23
N LEU A 340 34.25 -32.11 3.28
CA LEU A 340 35.67 -32.47 3.09
C LEU A 340 36.48 -31.22 2.68
N THR A 341 35.94 -30.39 1.79
CA THR A 341 36.58 -29.15 1.35
C THR A 341 36.72 -28.16 2.51
N LEU A 342 35.67 -28.01 3.35
CA LEU A 342 35.68 -27.20 4.55
C LEU A 342 36.78 -27.63 5.51
N LEU A 343 36.80 -28.91 5.92
CA LEU A 343 37.80 -29.46 6.86
C LEU A 343 39.21 -29.35 6.29
N ARG A 344 39.41 -29.65 5.00
CA ARG A 344 40.71 -29.50 4.33
C ARG A 344 41.22 -28.06 4.41
N ASN A 345 40.38 -27.07 4.08
CA ASN A 345 40.78 -25.65 4.14
C ASN A 345 41.14 -25.22 5.56
N LEU A 346 40.39 -25.66 6.57
CA LEU A 346 40.68 -25.36 7.98
C LEU A 346 42.02 -25.99 8.39
N VAL A 347 42.27 -27.24 8.06
CA VAL A 347 43.54 -27.93 8.34
C VAL A 347 44.73 -27.28 7.61
N GLU A 348 44.58 -26.93 6.31
CA GLU A 348 45.61 -26.20 5.57
C GLU A 348 45.97 -24.86 6.19
N ASN A 349 44.98 -24.15 6.71
CA ASN A 349 45.19 -22.88 7.40
C ASN A 349 45.90 -23.06 8.74
N GLY A 350 45.51 -24.04 9.54
CA GLY A 350 46.17 -24.41 10.78
C GLY A 350 47.63 -24.82 10.56
N GLN A 351 47.93 -25.68 9.56
CA GLN A 351 49.29 -26.07 9.23
C GLN A 351 50.19 -24.90 8.81
N LYS A 352 49.62 -23.92 8.07
CA LYS A 352 50.36 -22.68 7.70
C LYS A 352 50.67 -21.81 8.91
N ALA A 353 49.78 -21.77 9.89
CA ALA A 353 49.95 -20.99 11.11
C ALA A 353 50.90 -21.66 12.12
N SER A 354 50.96 -23.00 12.14
CA SER A 354 51.62 -23.79 13.19
C SER A 354 53.12 -24.09 12.93
N SER A 355 53.72 -23.61 11.84
CA SER A 355 55.15 -23.77 11.55
C SER A 355 55.72 -25.21 11.75
N GLY A 356 54.91 -26.25 11.45
CA GLY A 356 55.31 -27.66 11.53
C GLY A 356 54.73 -28.50 12.69
N THR A 357 53.92 -27.87 13.58
CA THR A 357 53.21 -28.64 14.61
C THR A 357 51.97 -29.31 14.00
N PRO A 358 51.61 -30.55 14.39
CA PRO A 358 50.43 -31.23 13.85
C PRO A 358 49.13 -30.47 14.22
N VAL A 359 48.21 -30.40 13.25
CA VAL A 359 46.83 -29.88 13.47
C VAL A 359 45.96 -31.03 13.96
N ALA A 360 45.06 -30.74 14.90
CA ALA A 360 44.08 -31.71 15.39
C ALA A 360 42.69 -31.42 14.84
N VAL A 361 41.97 -32.43 14.36
CA VAL A 361 40.55 -32.37 14.05
C VAL A 361 39.83 -33.28 15.03
N ILE A 362 38.96 -32.67 15.82
CA ILE A 362 38.15 -33.34 16.86
C ILE A 362 36.71 -33.20 16.48
N GLY A 363 35.95 -34.29 16.59
CA GLY A 363 34.51 -34.27 16.41
C GLY A 363 33.80 -35.00 17.52
N VAL A 364 32.84 -34.34 18.16
CA VAL A 364 32.11 -34.91 19.30
C VAL A 364 30.61 -34.65 19.14
N ARG A 365 29.78 -35.55 19.67
CA ARG A 365 28.35 -35.28 19.82
C ARG A 365 28.16 -34.21 20.89
N ASP A 366 27.33 -33.22 20.60
CA ASP A 366 27.02 -32.11 21.49
C ASP A 366 25.48 -31.84 21.44
N GLY A 367 24.78 -32.45 22.37
CA GLY A 367 23.30 -32.43 22.39
C GLY A 367 22.72 -33.15 21.17
N GLU A 368 21.81 -32.48 20.46
CA GLU A 368 21.18 -32.98 19.21
C GLU A 368 22.05 -32.76 17.97
N GLY A 369 23.27 -32.30 18.12
CA GLY A 369 24.16 -32.02 17.02
C GLY A 369 25.54 -32.62 17.14
N TYR A 370 26.37 -32.32 16.16
CA TYR A 370 27.76 -32.76 16.08
C TYR A 370 28.66 -31.58 15.85
N ARG A 371 29.62 -31.37 16.79
CA ARG A 371 30.62 -30.31 16.72
C ARG A 371 31.91 -30.82 16.11
N PHE A 372 32.34 -30.20 15.04
CA PHE A 372 33.67 -30.31 14.50
C PHE A 372 34.55 -29.17 15.01
N SER A 373 35.77 -29.49 15.46
CA SER A 373 36.74 -28.50 15.92
C SER A 373 38.10 -28.82 15.27
N VAL A 374 38.71 -27.80 14.68
CA VAL A 374 40.06 -27.87 14.11
C VAL A 374 40.95 -26.97 14.97
N LEU A 375 41.97 -27.60 15.58
CA LEU A 375 42.84 -26.95 16.54
C LEU A 375 44.25 -26.86 15.95
N ASP A 376 44.84 -25.68 16.00
CA ASP A 376 46.25 -25.43 15.68
C ASP A 376 46.98 -24.78 16.85
N GLN A 377 48.29 -24.98 16.91
CA GLN A 377 49.21 -24.37 17.84
C GLN A 377 50.04 -23.28 17.15
N GLY A 378 49.38 -22.47 16.33
CA GLY A 378 50.02 -21.45 15.52
C GLY A 378 50.17 -20.10 16.22
N SER A 379 50.31 -19.06 15.40
CA SER A 379 50.49 -17.70 15.89
C SER A 379 49.26 -17.09 16.59
N GLY A 380 48.10 -17.73 16.49
CA GLY A 380 46.84 -17.17 16.96
C GLY A 380 46.43 -15.89 16.24
N MET A 381 45.29 -15.31 16.67
CA MET A 381 44.71 -14.10 16.11
C MET A 381 44.24 -13.13 17.23
N THR A 382 44.33 -11.83 16.98
CA THR A 382 43.73 -10.83 17.85
C THR A 382 42.20 -10.79 17.65
N PRO A 383 41.41 -10.21 18.59
CA PRO A 383 39.95 -10.07 18.42
C PRO A 383 39.57 -9.36 17.12
N GLU A 384 40.30 -8.31 16.71
CA GLU A 384 40.09 -7.59 15.47
C GLU A 384 40.35 -8.46 14.22
N GLN A 385 41.36 -9.31 14.32
CA GLN A 385 41.71 -10.29 13.22
C GLN A 385 40.62 -11.36 13.14
N VAL A 386 40.13 -11.87 14.25
CA VAL A 386 39.04 -12.85 14.29
C VAL A 386 37.78 -12.28 13.65
N ALA A 387 37.39 -11.03 14.00
CA ALA A 387 36.22 -10.38 13.45
C ALA A 387 36.24 -10.29 11.90
N ARG A 388 37.44 -10.21 11.32
CA ARG A 388 37.63 -10.06 9.88
C ARG A 388 38.15 -11.36 9.18
N ALA A 389 38.39 -12.41 9.94
CA ALA A 389 39.03 -13.63 9.42
C ALA A 389 38.27 -14.30 8.27
N THR A 390 36.95 -14.12 8.21
CA THR A 390 36.08 -14.68 7.17
C THR A 390 35.80 -13.71 6.01
N GLU A 391 36.32 -12.46 6.06
CA GLU A 391 36.26 -11.55 4.92
C GLU A 391 37.08 -12.09 3.75
N PRO A 392 36.54 -12.09 2.51
CA PRO A 392 37.34 -12.48 1.35
C PRO A 392 38.60 -11.61 1.21
N PHE A 393 39.74 -12.24 0.83
CA PHE A 393 41.05 -11.61 0.62
C PHE A 393 41.69 -11.01 1.88
N TYR A 394 41.05 -11.10 3.05
CA TYR A 394 41.68 -10.64 4.29
C TYR A 394 42.88 -11.52 4.68
N LYS A 395 43.99 -10.88 5.03
CA LYS A 395 45.24 -11.53 5.49
C LYS A 395 45.75 -10.79 6.72
N GLY A 396 45.96 -11.50 7.80
CA GLY A 396 46.67 -10.93 8.96
C GLY A 396 48.15 -10.58 8.58
N ASP A 397 48.76 -9.66 9.33
CA ASP A 397 50.05 -9.07 8.99
C ASP A 397 51.18 -10.11 8.78
N ARG A 398 51.20 -11.18 9.56
CA ARG A 398 52.16 -12.26 9.42
C ARG A 398 51.88 -13.21 8.24
N SER A 399 50.67 -13.27 7.74
CA SER A 399 50.31 -14.14 6.60
C SER A 399 50.52 -13.48 5.21
N ARG A 400 50.92 -12.19 5.19
CA ARG A 400 51.23 -11.48 3.92
C ARG A 400 52.38 -12.12 3.15
N SER A 401 53.35 -12.72 3.83
CA SER A 401 54.47 -13.44 3.21
C SER A 401 54.18 -14.93 2.89
N GLY A 402 53.10 -15.50 3.38
CA GLY A 402 52.82 -16.94 3.37
C GLY A 402 52.05 -17.51 2.18
N GLY A 403 51.91 -16.81 1.06
CA GLY A 403 51.44 -17.38 -0.23
C GLY A 403 49.93 -17.67 -0.33
N GLY A 404 49.14 -17.42 0.66
CA GLY A 404 47.67 -17.59 0.62
C GLY A 404 46.95 -16.38 0.01
N PHE A 405 45.73 -16.58 -0.55
CA PHE A 405 44.91 -15.51 -1.14
C PHE A 405 43.91 -14.88 -0.16
N GLY A 406 43.80 -15.39 1.07
CA GLY A 406 42.78 -14.94 2.01
C GLY A 406 41.33 -15.37 1.67
N ILE A 407 41.19 -16.40 0.83
CA ILE A 407 39.87 -16.92 0.37
C ILE A 407 39.44 -18.16 1.19
N GLY A 408 40.39 -18.86 1.86
CA GLY A 408 40.12 -20.15 2.49
C GLY A 408 39.04 -20.08 3.58
N LEU A 409 39.12 -19.13 4.52
CA LEU A 409 38.15 -19.00 5.61
C LEU A 409 36.80 -18.42 5.13
N SER A 410 36.80 -17.54 4.14
CA SER A 410 35.55 -17.04 3.54
C SER A 410 34.81 -18.17 2.80
N LEU A 411 35.53 -19.08 2.13
CA LEU A 411 34.94 -20.28 1.55
C LEU A 411 34.39 -21.23 2.62
N CYS A 412 35.10 -21.42 3.74
CA CYS A 412 34.65 -22.21 4.87
C CYS A 412 33.34 -21.61 5.47
N GLN A 413 33.30 -20.30 5.70
CA GLN A 413 32.12 -19.61 6.20
C GLN A 413 30.94 -19.77 5.25
N ARG A 414 31.15 -19.68 3.93
CA ARG A 414 30.10 -19.85 2.94
C ARG A 414 29.54 -21.28 2.92
N ILE A 415 30.43 -22.29 3.06
CA ILE A 415 30.01 -23.70 3.19
C ILE A 415 29.18 -23.88 4.46
N CYS A 416 29.61 -23.34 5.60
CA CYS A 416 28.83 -23.39 6.85
C CYS A 416 27.44 -22.74 6.71
N GLN A 417 27.37 -21.53 6.16
CA GLN A 417 26.11 -20.85 5.92
C GLN A 417 25.13 -21.67 5.05
N ARG A 418 25.65 -22.39 4.05
CA ARG A 418 24.86 -23.28 3.20
C ARG A 418 24.34 -24.51 3.96
N HIS A 419 25.03 -24.95 4.98
CA HIS A 419 24.64 -26.04 5.89
C HIS A 419 23.82 -25.52 7.11
N GLY A 420 23.41 -24.24 7.12
CA GLY A 420 22.62 -23.66 8.22
C GLY A 420 23.40 -23.39 9.50
N THR A 421 24.74 -23.35 9.43
CA THR A 421 25.63 -23.13 10.57
C THR A 421 26.62 -22.00 10.31
N ALA A 422 27.48 -21.70 11.29
CA ALA A 422 28.53 -20.68 11.16
C ALA A 422 29.83 -21.16 11.80
N LEU A 423 30.95 -20.59 11.36
CA LEU A 423 32.24 -20.81 12.01
C LEU A 423 32.30 -20.03 13.33
N ALA A 424 32.76 -20.72 14.37
CA ALA A 424 33.13 -20.11 15.64
C ALA A 424 34.66 -20.18 15.81
N PHE A 425 35.22 -19.09 16.38
CA PHE A 425 36.69 -18.96 16.54
C PHE A 425 37.00 -18.73 18.01
N GLU A 426 37.93 -19.53 18.53
CA GLU A 426 38.58 -19.31 19.80
C GLU A 426 40.07 -19.18 19.51
N SER A 427 40.66 -18.00 19.71
CA SER A 427 42.03 -17.74 19.33
C SER A 427 42.70 -16.77 20.31
N GLU A 428 43.98 -17.11 20.62
CA GLU A 428 44.80 -16.27 21.47
C GLU A 428 46.18 -16.08 20.80
N PRO A 429 46.64 -14.82 20.67
CA PRO A 429 47.94 -14.54 20.06
C PRO A 429 49.12 -15.28 20.74
N GLY A 430 49.90 -16.05 19.98
CA GLY A 430 51.03 -16.84 20.44
C GLY A 430 50.66 -18.21 20.99
N VAL A 431 49.41 -18.55 21.15
CA VAL A 431 48.92 -19.84 21.67
C VAL A 431 48.41 -20.75 20.57
N GLY A 432 47.51 -20.22 19.68
CA GLY A 432 46.93 -20.95 18.58
C GLY A 432 45.50 -20.57 18.32
N THR A 433 44.83 -21.36 17.44
CA THR A 433 43.42 -21.14 17.07
C THR A 433 42.65 -22.44 17.08
N THR A 434 41.43 -22.38 17.61
CA THR A 434 40.39 -23.40 17.44
C THR A 434 39.29 -22.82 16.58
N VAL A 435 39.00 -23.48 15.45
CA VAL A 435 37.87 -23.15 14.59
C VAL A 435 36.85 -24.26 14.68
N SER A 436 35.64 -23.97 15.04
CA SER A 436 34.58 -24.96 15.20
C SER A 436 33.35 -24.61 14.40
N PHE A 437 32.54 -25.62 14.03
CA PHE A 437 31.24 -25.51 13.42
C PHE A 437 30.34 -26.68 13.82
N TRP A 438 29.07 -26.54 13.61
CA TRP A 438 28.06 -27.46 14.12
C TRP A 438 27.18 -28.00 12.99
N LEU A 439 26.81 -29.27 13.06
CA LEU A 439 25.90 -29.89 12.10
C LEU A 439 24.86 -30.73 12.84
N GLU A 440 23.67 -30.86 12.25
CA GLU A 440 22.62 -31.69 12.75
C GLU A 440 22.97 -33.18 12.63
N VAL A 441 22.74 -33.97 13.69
CA VAL A 441 22.93 -35.43 13.67
C VAL A 441 21.72 -36.08 13.04
N CYS A 442 21.92 -36.97 12.11
CA CYS A 442 20.91 -37.89 11.62
C CYS A 442 20.97 -39.15 12.46
N ASP A 443 20.01 -39.35 13.37
CA ASP A 443 19.79 -40.68 13.92
C ASP A 443 19.18 -41.54 12.81
N GLY A 444 19.94 -42.52 12.35
CA GLY A 444 19.58 -43.48 11.31
C GLY A 444 18.56 -44.52 11.80
#